data_a1117bcf0ba04dc0ed40678747b84bbc
#
_entry.id   a1117bcf0ba04dc0ed40678747b84bbc
#
_cell.length_a   1.000
_cell.length_b   1.000
_cell.length_c   1.000
_cell.angle_alpha   90.00
_cell.angle_beta   90.00
_cell.angle_gamma   90.00
#
_symmetry.space_group_name_H-M   'P 1'
#
loop_
_entity.id
_entity.type
_entity.pdbx_description
1 polymer ?
#
loop_
_entity_poly.entity_id
_entity_poly.type
_entity_poly.pdbx_seq_one_letter_code
_entity_poly.pdbx_strand_id
1 'polypeptide(L)'
;MDAGINPRFIVTSIMDLSPETAYKKLYCDRGNDERYLKELKRDLACDRTSNSTFLANCMRLMISCAAYTLIHSLRSETLRGTGMAKASASTIILKLFKIAVRLAPTLHQ
;
A
#
# COMPACT_ATOMS: atom_id res chain seq x y z
N MET A 1 29.27 -9.96 23.12
CA MET A 1 28.11 -9.06 23.35
C MET A 1 26.87 -9.94 23.17
N ASP A 2 26.28 -10.38 24.27
CA ASP A 2 25.05 -11.16 24.23
C ASP A 2 23.94 -10.30 23.67
N ALA A 3 23.41 -10.70 22.52
CA ALA A 3 22.18 -10.11 22.00
C ALA A 3 21.07 -10.47 22.99
N GLY A 4 20.68 -9.51 23.82
CA GLY A 4 19.67 -9.70 24.85
C GLY A 4 18.43 -10.34 24.25
N ILE A 5 17.99 -11.45 24.84
CA ILE A 5 16.75 -12.14 24.49
C ILE A 5 15.62 -11.11 24.66
N ASN A 6 15.02 -10.69 23.56
CA ASN A 6 13.83 -9.82 23.59
C ASN A 6 12.58 -10.72 23.45
N PRO A 7 12.06 -11.27 24.55
CA PRO A 7 10.92 -12.18 24.50
C PRO A 7 9.69 -11.40 24.04
N ARG A 8 8.98 -11.93 23.06
CA ARG A 8 7.70 -11.37 22.59
C ARG A 8 6.60 -12.35 22.95
N PHE A 9 5.55 -11.84 23.57
CA PHE A 9 4.39 -12.61 23.98
C PHE A 9 3.22 -12.31 23.06
N ILE A 10 2.56 -13.36 22.58
CA ILE A 10 1.33 -13.26 21.78
C ILE A 10 0.27 -14.09 22.46
N VAL A 11 -0.93 -13.53 22.58
CA VAL A 11 -2.12 -14.24 23.03
C VAL A 11 -2.94 -14.62 21.81
N THR A 12 -3.29 -15.88 21.69
CA THR A 12 -4.13 -16.40 20.59
C THR A 12 -5.11 -17.42 21.13
N SER A 13 -6.29 -17.47 20.52
CA SER A 13 -7.28 -18.54 20.74
C SER A 13 -7.08 -19.74 19.81
N ILE A 14 -6.11 -19.69 18.91
CA ILE A 14 -5.83 -20.78 17.95
C ILE A 14 -4.88 -21.76 18.63
N MET A 15 -5.39 -22.95 18.91
CA MET A 15 -4.66 -23.99 19.66
C MET A 15 -3.78 -24.90 18.78
N ASP A 16 -4.10 -25.01 17.49
CA ASP A 16 -3.48 -25.98 16.56
C ASP A 16 -2.23 -25.45 15.85
N LEU A 17 -1.73 -24.27 16.24
CA LEU A 17 -0.56 -23.65 15.61
C LEU A 17 0.64 -23.64 16.56
N SER A 18 1.82 -23.96 16.00
CA SER A 18 3.05 -23.77 16.76
C SER A 18 3.26 -22.27 17.06
N PRO A 19 3.84 -21.91 18.23
CA PRO A 19 4.10 -20.52 18.60
C PRO A 19 4.89 -19.74 17.54
N GLU A 20 5.84 -20.39 16.89
CA GLU A 20 6.64 -19.79 15.82
C GLU A 20 5.82 -19.48 14.57
N THR A 21 4.90 -20.37 14.19
CA THR A 21 3.99 -20.17 13.06
C THR A 21 2.98 -19.08 13.36
N ALA A 22 2.42 -19.06 14.58
CA ALA A 22 1.51 -18.00 15.03
C ALA A 22 2.20 -16.62 14.97
N TYR A 23 3.45 -16.54 15.40
CA TYR A 23 4.20 -15.28 15.32
C TYR A 23 4.51 -14.88 13.88
N LYS A 24 5.16 -15.76 13.10
CA LYS A 24 5.66 -15.43 11.76
C LYS A 24 4.54 -15.23 10.74
N LYS A 25 3.51 -16.10 10.75
CA LYS A 25 2.47 -16.07 9.71
C LYS A 25 1.24 -15.24 10.07
N LEU A 26 0.85 -15.18 11.35
CA LEU A 26 -0.34 -14.44 11.72
C LEU A 26 0.00 -13.05 12.26
N TYR A 27 0.88 -12.98 13.24
CA TYR A 27 1.17 -11.70 13.89
C TYR A 27 1.99 -10.77 13.00
N CYS A 28 3.02 -11.29 12.30
CA CYS A 28 3.85 -10.47 11.42
C CYS A 28 3.11 -10.02 10.15
N ASP A 29 2.18 -10.84 9.63
CA ASP A 29 1.39 -10.46 8.46
C ASP A 29 0.42 -9.30 8.74
N ARG A 30 -0.03 -9.12 9.99
CA ARG A 30 -0.76 -7.93 10.42
C ARG A 30 0.01 -6.63 10.15
N GLY A 31 1.35 -6.66 10.25
CA GLY A 31 2.18 -5.51 9.91
C GLY A 31 2.06 -5.06 8.44
N ASN A 32 1.72 -5.97 7.54
CA ASN A 32 1.45 -5.65 6.15
C ASN A 32 0.14 -4.89 5.98
N ASP A 33 -0.91 -5.24 6.73
CA ASP A 33 -2.20 -4.55 6.69
C ASP A 33 -2.04 -3.10 7.15
N GLU A 34 -1.28 -2.87 8.22
CA GLU A 34 -0.97 -1.51 8.68
C GLU A 34 -0.20 -0.70 7.63
N ARG A 35 0.71 -1.32 6.90
CA ARG A 35 1.44 -0.67 5.81
C ARG A 35 0.50 -0.31 4.67
N TYR A 36 -0.40 -1.21 4.25
CA TYR A 36 -1.36 -0.95 3.20
C TYR A 36 -2.35 0.16 3.58
N LEU A 37 -2.82 0.17 4.82
CA LEU A 37 -3.66 1.26 5.33
C LEU A 37 -2.93 2.60 5.36
N LYS A 38 -1.65 2.62 5.72
CA LYS A 38 -0.82 3.83 5.67
C LYS A 38 -0.62 4.34 4.25
N GLU A 39 -0.35 3.46 3.28
CA GLU A 39 -0.26 3.82 1.87
C GLU A 39 -1.58 4.41 1.37
N LEU A 40 -2.73 3.77 1.67
CA LEU A 40 -4.04 4.22 1.28
C LEU A 40 -4.37 5.62 1.83
N LYS A 41 -4.09 5.85 3.11
CA LYS A 41 -4.31 7.14 3.76
C LYS A 41 -3.36 8.22 3.26
N ARG A 42 -2.07 7.94 3.29
CA ARG A 42 -1.04 8.95 3.07
C ARG A 42 -0.78 9.20 1.59
N ASP A 43 -0.71 8.14 0.78
CA ASP A 43 -0.29 8.24 -0.61
C ASP A 43 -1.47 8.55 -1.54
N LEU A 44 -2.67 8.05 -1.21
CA LEU A 44 -3.91 8.28 -1.97
C LEU A 44 -4.89 9.24 -1.28
N ALA A 45 -4.56 9.71 -0.07
CA ALA A 45 -5.36 10.66 0.68
C ALA A 45 -6.85 10.24 0.82
N CYS A 46 -7.10 8.94 1.03
CA CYS A 46 -8.45 8.39 1.09
C CYS A 46 -9.26 8.89 2.31
N ASP A 47 -8.57 9.37 3.35
CA ASP A 47 -9.15 9.91 4.58
C ASP A 47 -9.59 11.37 4.47
N ARG A 48 -9.33 12.03 3.33
CA ARG A 48 -9.81 13.41 3.09
C ARG A 48 -11.30 13.41 2.76
N THR A 49 -12.12 13.53 3.77
CA THR A 49 -13.58 13.66 3.67
C THR A 49 -13.98 15.14 3.64
N SER A 50 -13.65 15.82 2.55
CA SER A 50 -13.84 17.27 2.41
C SER A 50 -15.18 17.67 1.78
N ASN A 51 -16.02 16.71 1.40
CA ASN A 51 -17.34 16.98 0.83
C ASN A 51 -18.40 17.15 1.93
N SER A 52 -19.42 17.95 1.66
CA SER A 52 -20.53 18.21 2.57
C SER A 52 -21.49 17.02 2.70
N THR A 53 -21.52 16.10 1.73
CA THR A 53 -22.44 14.97 1.74
C THR A 53 -21.71 13.65 2.02
N PHE A 54 -22.38 12.78 2.77
CA PHE A 54 -21.88 11.43 3.08
C PHE A 54 -21.63 10.62 1.79
N LEU A 55 -22.56 10.66 0.84
CA LEU A 55 -22.46 9.90 -0.41
C LEU A 55 -21.23 10.30 -1.23
N ALA A 56 -20.95 11.61 -1.34
CA ALA A 56 -19.77 12.08 -2.07
C ALA A 56 -18.46 11.63 -1.40
N ASN A 57 -18.40 11.60 -0.07
CA ASN A 57 -17.25 11.09 0.67
C ASN A 57 -17.08 9.57 0.49
N CYS A 58 -18.18 8.80 0.48
CA CYS A 58 -18.16 7.37 0.18
C CYS A 58 -17.66 7.10 -1.23
N MET A 59 -18.15 7.80 -2.23
CA MET A 59 -17.68 7.67 -3.62
C MET A 59 -16.20 7.96 -3.75
N ARG A 60 -15.72 9.01 -3.09
CA ARG A 60 -14.29 9.34 -3.07
C ARG A 60 -13.45 8.21 -2.46
N LEU A 61 -13.89 7.66 -1.34
CA LEU A 61 -13.22 6.53 -0.70
C LEU A 61 -13.18 5.31 -1.64
N MET A 62 -14.30 4.97 -2.28
CA MET A 62 -14.37 3.85 -3.22
C MET A 62 -13.42 4.03 -4.41
N ILE A 63 -13.33 5.23 -4.98
CA ILE A 63 -12.40 5.56 -6.07
C ILE A 63 -10.95 5.41 -5.59
N SER A 64 -10.63 5.87 -4.39
CA SER A 64 -9.29 5.72 -3.81
C SER A 64 -8.93 4.25 -3.58
N CYS A 65 -9.87 3.42 -3.12
CA CYS A 65 -9.67 2.00 -2.96
C CYS A 65 -9.46 1.30 -4.32
N ALA A 66 -10.24 1.65 -5.34
CA ALA A 66 -10.06 1.13 -6.70
C ALA A 66 -8.69 1.52 -7.27
N ALA A 67 -8.29 2.77 -7.13
CA ALA A 67 -6.97 3.24 -7.55
C ALA A 67 -5.83 2.49 -6.84
N TYR A 68 -5.99 2.24 -5.53
CA TYR A 68 -5.02 1.47 -4.77
C TYR A 68 -4.92 0.02 -5.25
N THR A 69 -6.06 -0.61 -5.54
CA THR A 69 -6.11 -1.97 -6.09
C THR A 69 -5.36 -2.06 -7.42
N LEU A 70 -5.54 -1.08 -8.30
CA LEU A 70 -4.82 -1.00 -9.58
C LEU A 70 -3.30 -0.84 -9.38
N ILE A 71 -2.88 0.04 -8.46
CA ILE A 71 -1.46 0.21 -8.13
C ILE A 71 -0.88 -1.09 -7.53
N HIS A 72 -1.65 -1.78 -6.70
CA HIS A 72 -1.23 -3.04 -6.11
C HIS A 72 -1.07 -4.14 -7.18
N SER A 73 -2.02 -4.28 -8.11
CA SER A 73 -1.93 -5.21 -9.23
C SER A 73 -0.75 -4.88 -10.15
N LEU A 74 -0.56 -3.60 -10.49
CA LEU A 74 0.60 -3.14 -11.25
C LEU A 74 1.92 -3.56 -10.57
N ARG A 75 2.02 -3.38 -9.25
CA ARG A 75 3.21 -3.75 -8.48
C ARG A 75 3.44 -5.26 -8.44
N SER A 76 2.39 -6.05 -8.25
CA SER A 76 2.50 -7.51 -8.07
C SER A 76 2.68 -8.26 -9.39
N GLU A 77 2.16 -7.74 -10.48
CA GLU A 77 2.15 -8.41 -11.77
C GLU A 77 3.19 -7.83 -12.73
N THR A 78 3.11 -6.53 -13.00
CA THR A 78 3.96 -5.89 -14.03
C THR A 78 5.34 -5.51 -13.52
N LEU A 79 5.44 -5.02 -12.27
CA LEU A 79 6.71 -4.59 -11.68
C LEU A 79 7.44 -5.71 -10.96
N ARG A 80 6.89 -6.92 -10.98
CA ARG A 80 7.50 -8.11 -10.39
C ARG A 80 8.87 -8.37 -11.02
N GLY A 81 9.89 -8.55 -10.16
CA GLY A 81 11.28 -8.77 -10.62
C GLY A 81 12.06 -7.49 -10.94
N THR A 82 11.43 -6.32 -10.85
CA THR A 82 12.11 -5.01 -10.97
C THR A 82 12.44 -4.42 -9.61
N GLY A 83 13.32 -3.43 -9.56
CA GLY A 83 13.62 -2.68 -8.34
C GLY A 83 12.41 -1.94 -7.75
N MET A 84 11.28 -1.86 -8.48
CA MET A 84 10.05 -1.22 -8.06
C MET A 84 9.00 -2.19 -7.48
N ALA A 85 9.26 -3.49 -7.49
CA ALA A 85 8.34 -4.50 -6.96
C ALA A 85 7.95 -4.27 -5.48
N LYS A 86 8.82 -3.64 -4.69
CA LYS A 86 8.58 -3.30 -3.28
C LYS A 86 8.38 -1.80 -3.05
N ALA A 87 8.25 -1.01 -4.11
CA ALA A 87 8.07 0.43 -4.01
C ALA A 87 6.72 0.80 -3.39
N SER A 88 6.66 1.92 -2.65
CA SER A 88 5.41 2.46 -2.14
C SER A 88 4.53 3.00 -3.26
N ALA A 89 3.22 3.15 -3.00
CA ALA A 89 2.30 3.73 -3.98
C ALA A 89 2.73 5.12 -4.43
N SER A 90 3.18 5.97 -3.50
CA SER A 90 3.71 7.30 -3.82
C SER A 90 4.92 7.26 -4.76
N THR A 91 5.83 6.31 -4.57
CA THR A 91 7.00 6.14 -5.45
C THR A 91 6.60 5.73 -6.86
N ILE A 92 5.64 4.82 -6.98
CA ILE A 92 5.10 4.38 -8.27
C ILE A 92 4.43 5.55 -8.98
N ILE A 93 3.59 6.31 -8.28
CA ILE A 93 2.92 7.50 -8.83
C ILE A 93 3.94 8.52 -9.32
N LEU A 94 4.97 8.82 -8.53
CA LEU A 94 5.99 9.80 -8.89
C LEU A 94 6.83 9.37 -10.10
N LYS A 95 7.22 8.10 -10.15
CA LYS A 95 8.16 7.62 -11.17
C LYS A 95 7.51 7.17 -12.46
N LEU A 96 6.26 6.68 -12.41
CA LEU A 96 5.57 6.15 -13.60
C LEU A 96 4.45 7.05 -14.10
N PHE A 97 3.72 7.74 -13.22
CA PHE A 97 2.56 8.54 -13.62
C PHE A 97 2.85 10.04 -13.69
N LYS A 98 3.72 10.57 -12.83
CA LYS A 98 4.08 11.99 -12.85
C LYS A 98 5.31 12.22 -13.74
N ILE A 99 5.21 11.86 -15.02
CA ILE A 99 6.27 12.14 -15.99
C ILE A 99 5.98 13.49 -16.63
N ALA A 100 6.94 14.42 -16.57
CA ALA A 100 6.84 15.68 -17.25
C ALA A 100 6.98 15.46 -18.77
N VAL A 101 5.95 15.81 -19.53
CA VAL A 101 5.93 15.78 -20.99
C VAL A 101 5.94 17.19 -21.52
N ARG A 102 6.87 17.50 -22.42
CA ARG A 102 6.89 18.74 -23.18
C ARG A 102 6.20 18.48 -24.51
N LEU A 103 5.01 19.05 -24.70
CA LEU A 103 4.34 19.04 -25.99
C LEU A 103 4.97 20.13 -26.87
N ALA A 104 5.66 19.73 -27.94
CA ALA A 104 6.11 20.65 -28.98
C ALA A 104 5.04 20.66 -30.08
N PRO A 105 4.46 21.82 -30.47
CA PRO A 105 3.57 21.88 -31.63
C PRO A 105 4.39 21.56 -32.88
N THR A 106 4.00 20.51 -33.59
CA THR A 106 4.55 20.25 -34.92
C THR A 106 3.86 21.21 -35.88
N LEU A 107 4.57 22.26 -36.29
CA LEU A 107 4.14 23.11 -37.41
C LEU A 107 4.25 22.29 -38.68
N HIS A 108 3.13 21.77 -39.16
CA HIS A 108 3.05 21.32 -40.55
C HIS A 108 3.12 22.56 -41.47
N GLN A 109 4.23 22.71 -42.15
CA GLN A 109 4.35 23.52 -43.37
C GLN A 109 3.71 22.78 -44.52
#